data_d8ffea2247194b205d8d6d9af33d906b
#
_entry.id   d8ffea2247194b205d8d6d9af33d906b
#
_cell.length_a   1.000
_cell.length_b   1.000
_cell.length_c   1.000
_cell.angle_alpha   90.00
_cell.angle_beta   90.00
_cell.angle_gamma   90.00
#
_symmetry.space_group_name_H-M   'P 1'
#
loop_
_entity.id
_entity.type
_entity.pdbx_description
1 polymer ?
#
loop_
_entity_poly.entity_id
_entity_poly.type
_entity_poly.pdbx_seq_one_letter_code
_entity_poly.pdbx_strand_id
1 'polypeptide(L)'
;MKYTLFSIGLLLLTAATQADSVNDYYKVENIAAPKGLDPQIGGLTFLPDGRLAACFHRGEVYTYEPKTKTWRLFADGLHEPLGIVAEDNHTLVVMQRPELTRLRDTDRDGIADHYETLSDRFGMTGNYHEFAFGPTRDKSGNYYVGLNLASSGASIRPEIRGEFRHYGITREQFYKNHRAGSGRMYSATPFRGWILKIAPDGKTTPFSPGFRSPNGVNFDSAGRLWVTDNQGDWLGTSKLFHVKEGNFYGHPASLVWTGQWGVGRNPLKVPPAEFDAQRKRATVLFPQGSMANSPTQMLTDTTDGKFGPFAEQLLVGEMNRPRILRVLVDEVAGQTQGACLPFIDGGGLHRGMHRFAFAPDGSLWTGSTHLSWAGGSGLQRITWTGKTPMELADMKLTERGFDLTFTHPLGNVEATQFEFQRYYYKYHQSYGSPQLGKEAIGVTALEVGKNGKTVSLALDKLNPGYVYQLTLKNVTAKDKTPTLNTFVCYTLNTLTNGDDKAPHLVAASSGGGSTAKPVKAKPVKLTTSPQELDAALAGRQGPTFDNRNGGFSGKGYADFVGKSGEHLEWIVTAPEATTYQLAIRYALAGGNRPLALKVNGKVIQKSLPFN
;
A
#
# COMPACT_ATOMS: atom_id res chain seq x y z
N MET A 1 -79.73 -15.28 1.34
CA MET A 1 -78.62 -15.72 2.22
C MET A 1 -77.34 -15.64 1.44
N LYS A 2 -76.49 -14.61 1.70
CA LYS A 2 -75.15 -14.43 1.10
C LYS A 2 -74.12 -14.88 2.12
N TYR A 3 -73.33 -15.86 1.82
CA TYR A 3 -72.20 -16.32 2.63
C TYR A 3 -70.94 -15.59 2.18
N THR A 4 -70.33 -14.79 3.08
CA THR A 4 -69.03 -14.13 2.88
C THR A 4 -67.96 -15.05 3.46
N LEU A 5 -67.05 -15.58 2.61
CA LEU A 5 -65.86 -16.31 3.05
C LEU A 5 -64.80 -15.30 3.43
N PHE A 6 -64.33 -15.32 4.68
CA PHE A 6 -63.12 -14.66 5.13
C PHE A 6 -61.93 -15.61 4.93
N SER A 7 -60.98 -15.19 4.05
CA SER A 7 -59.67 -15.85 3.92
C SER A 7 -58.70 -15.18 4.91
N ILE A 8 -58.23 -15.93 5.90
CA ILE A 8 -57.16 -15.51 6.80
C ILE A 8 -55.85 -15.83 6.09
N GLY A 9 -55.18 -14.79 5.59
CA GLY A 9 -53.83 -14.88 5.06
C GLY A 9 -52.83 -14.95 6.23
N LEU A 10 -52.15 -16.09 6.37
CA LEU A 10 -51.02 -16.25 7.31
C LEU A 10 -49.81 -15.55 6.74
N LEU A 11 -49.50 -14.34 7.23
CA LEU A 11 -48.22 -13.67 6.96
C LEU A 11 -47.10 -14.40 7.70
N LEU A 12 -46.31 -15.19 7.01
CA LEU A 12 -45.03 -15.68 7.47
C LEU A 12 -44.04 -14.49 7.44
N LEU A 13 -43.85 -13.83 8.59
CA LEU A 13 -42.69 -12.95 8.79
C LEU A 13 -41.43 -13.83 8.80
N THR A 14 -40.75 -13.93 7.68
CA THR A 14 -39.37 -14.37 7.67
C THR A 14 -38.56 -13.24 8.33
N ALA A 15 -38.12 -13.43 9.58
CA ALA A 15 -37.12 -12.60 10.19
C ALA A 15 -35.86 -12.70 9.32
N ALA A 16 -35.61 -11.68 8.51
CA ALA A 16 -34.31 -11.53 7.89
C ALA A 16 -33.30 -11.36 9.02
N THR A 17 -32.47 -12.36 9.27
CA THR A 17 -31.34 -12.25 10.17
C THR A 17 -30.46 -11.14 9.60
N GLN A 18 -30.40 -10.01 10.33
CA GLN A 18 -29.51 -8.91 9.98
C GLN A 18 -28.10 -9.49 10.00
N ALA A 19 -27.37 -9.36 8.90
CA ALA A 19 -25.98 -9.83 8.84
C ALA A 19 -25.18 -9.09 9.93
N ASP A 20 -24.37 -9.81 10.70
CA ASP A 20 -23.50 -9.24 11.71
C ASP A 20 -22.64 -8.14 11.10
N SER A 21 -22.57 -7.02 11.79
CA SER A 21 -21.71 -5.91 11.42
C SER A 21 -20.43 -5.92 12.26
N VAL A 22 -19.38 -5.28 11.78
CA VAL A 22 -18.13 -5.14 12.56
C VAL A 22 -18.38 -4.51 13.94
N ASN A 23 -19.41 -3.66 14.07
CA ASN A 23 -19.79 -2.99 15.32
C ASN A 23 -20.36 -3.94 16.39
N ASP A 24 -20.77 -5.14 16.02
CA ASP A 24 -21.17 -6.17 16.98
C ASP A 24 -19.97 -6.73 17.74
N TYR A 25 -18.78 -6.63 17.15
CA TYR A 25 -17.51 -7.16 17.65
C TYR A 25 -16.56 -6.09 18.17
N TYR A 26 -16.53 -4.92 17.54
CA TYR A 26 -15.62 -3.81 17.87
C TYR A 26 -16.39 -2.49 17.90
N LYS A 27 -16.31 -1.79 19.03
CA LYS A 27 -16.90 -0.45 19.18
C LYS A 27 -15.87 0.62 18.89
N VAL A 28 -16.21 1.58 18.02
CA VAL A 28 -15.38 2.73 17.67
C VAL A 28 -15.93 3.97 18.35
N GLU A 29 -15.09 4.66 19.13
CA GLU A 29 -15.41 5.86 19.90
C GLU A 29 -14.52 7.02 19.46
N ASN A 30 -15.11 8.19 19.17
CA ASN A 30 -14.36 9.39 18.83
C ASN A 30 -13.86 10.06 20.11
N ILE A 31 -12.58 10.44 20.12
CA ILE A 31 -11.96 11.18 21.20
C ILE A 31 -11.76 12.62 20.72
N ALA A 32 -12.30 13.57 21.46
CA ALA A 32 -12.16 14.98 21.15
C ALA A 32 -10.69 15.42 21.27
N ALA A 33 -10.16 16.04 20.24
CA ALA A 33 -8.83 16.66 20.25
C ALA A 33 -8.82 17.96 21.09
N PRO A 34 -7.65 18.48 21.47
CA PRO A 34 -7.53 19.79 22.11
C PRO A 34 -8.23 20.87 21.29
N LYS A 35 -8.93 21.78 21.98
CA LYS A 35 -9.69 22.86 21.32
C LYS A 35 -8.76 23.79 20.53
N GLY A 36 -9.12 24.08 19.27
CA GLY A 36 -8.37 24.99 18.41
C GLY A 36 -7.18 24.37 17.69
N LEU A 37 -6.90 23.08 17.91
CA LEU A 37 -5.83 22.34 17.27
C LEU A 37 -6.31 21.72 15.95
N ASP A 38 -5.40 21.63 14.96
CA ASP A 38 -5.59 20.78 13.76
C ASP A 38 -5.42 19.31 14.16
N PRO A 39 -6.47 18.49 14.18
CA PRO A 39 -6.42 17.16 14.77
C PRO A 39 -5.77 16.09 13.88
N GLN A 40 -4.78 16.47 13.08
CA GLN A 40 -3.98 15.53 12.31
C GLN A 40 -2.92 14.87 13.21
N ILE A 41 -3.06 13.58 13.45
CA ILE A 41 -2.19 12.83 14.35
C ILE A 41 -0.96 12.33 13.59
N GLY A 42 0.22 12.80 14.02
CA GLY A 42 1.51 12.33 13.52
C GLY A 42 2.05 11.08 14.21
N GLY A 43 1.76 10.92 15.51
CA GLY A 43 2.22 9.79 16.32
C GLY A 43 1.41 9.60 17.60
N LEU A 44 1.38 8.36 18.10
CA LEU A 44 0.71 7.96 19.34
C LEU A 44 1.60 7.02 20.14
N THR A 45 1.67 7.19 21.45
CA THR A 45 2.28 6.24 22.38
C THR A 45 1.65 6.36 23.76
N PHE A 46 1.60 5.27 24.51
CA PHE A 46 1.21 5.32 25.93
C PHE A 46 2.47 5.48 26.80
N LEU A 47 2.36 6.35 27.77
CA LEU A 47 3.34 6.50 28.85
C LEU A 47 3.20 5.35 29.85
N PRO A 48 4.25 4.99 30.60
CA PRO A 48 4.17 3.93 31.61
C PRO A 48 3.07 4.14 32.66
N ASP A 49 2.71 5.39 32.96
CA ASP A 49 1.61 5.73 33.90
C ASP A 49 0.19 5.60 33.30
N GLY A 50 0.08 5.29 32.01
CA GLY A 50 -1.20 5.07 31.31
C GLY A 50 -1.76 6.31 30.62
N ARG A 51 -1.09 7.47 30.69
CA ARG A 51 -1.44 8.62 29.84
C ARG A 51 -1.07 8.33 28.39
N LEU A 52 -1.87 8.83 27.44
CA LEU A 52 -1.54 8.82 26.03
C LEU A 52 -0.72 10.08 25.70
N ALA A 53 0.39 9.92 24.96
CA ALA A 53 1.05 11.03 24.30
C ALA A 53 0.73 11.00 22.80
N ALA A 54 0.41 12.17 22.23
CA ALA A 54 0.10 12.35 20.82
C ALA A 54 0.88 13.55 20.27
N CYS A 55 1.58 13.36 19.14
CA CYS A 55 2.10 14.47 18.37
C CYS A 55 1.18 14.82 17.20
N PHE A 56 1.03 16.13 16.95
CA PHE A 56 0.17 16.68 15.93
C PHE A 56 1.00 17.25 14.79
N HIS A 57 0.49 17.14 13.59
CA HIS A 57 1.26 17.44 12.36
C HIS A 57 1.82 18.87 12.30
N ARG A 58 1.20 19.83 12.99
CA ARG A 58 1.66 21.23 13.01
C ARG A 58 2.74 21.53 14.04
N GLY A 59 3.11 20.55 14.88
CA GLY A 59 4.29 20.64 15.74
C GLY A 59 4.03 20.53 17.24
N GLU A 60 2.80 20.32 17.65
CA GLU A 60 2.44 20.20 19.06
C GLU A 60 2.53 18.75 19.53
N VAL A 61 2.86 18.55 20.79
CA VAL A 61 2.77 17.28 21.53
C VAL A 61 1.91 17.50 22.76
N TYR A 62 0.89 16.68 22.90
CA TYR A 62 -0.01 16.70 24.06
C TYR A 62 0.01 15.36 24.77
N THR A 63 -0.19 15.39 26.09
CA THR A 63 -0.56 14.22 26.88
C THR A 63 -2.06 14.24 27.18
N TYR A 64 -2.68 13.06 27.16
CA TYR A 64 -4.10 12.87 27.45
C TYR A 64 -4.26 11.91 28.62
N GLU A 65 -5.03 12.32 29.63
CA GLU A 65 -5.42 11.48 30.74
C GLU A 65 -6.77 10.81 30.43
N PRO A 66 -6.82 9.48 30.16
CA PRO A 66 -8.06 8.82 29.78
C PRO A 66 -9.16 8.85 30.85
N LYS A 67 -8.79 8.88 32.13
CA LYS A 67 -9.75 8.85 33.26
C LYS A 67 -10.52 10.15 33.37
N THR A 68 -9.82 11.28 33.25
CA THR A 68 -10.41 12.62 33.37
C THR A 68 -10.80 13.22 32.02
N LYS A 69 -10.39 12.58 30.92
CA LYS A 69 -10.60 13.03 29.53
C LYS A 69 -9.99 14.41 29.28
N THR A 70 -8.83 14.71 29.87
CA THR A 70 -8.18 16.01 29.80
C THR A 70 -6.89 15.96 29.00
N TRP A 71 -6.69 16.94 28.14
CA TRP A 71 -5.47 17.18 27.40
C TRP A 71 -4.60 18.21 28.11
N ARG A 72 -3.28 17.99 28.07
CA ARG A 72 -2.27 18.93 28.54
C ARG A 72 -1.18 19.07 27.49
N LEU A 73 -0.80 20.32 27.14
CA LEU A 73 0.34 20.58 26.27
C LEU A 73 1.60 20.06 26.97
N PHE A 74 2.40 19.27 26.23
CA PHE A 74 3.68 18.76 26.69
C PHE A 74 4.86 19.48 26.00
N ALA A 75 4.75 19.72 24.69
CA ALA A 75 5.75 20.42 23.89
C ALA A 75 5.12 21.03 22.64
N ASP A 76 5.76 22.03 22.06
CA ASP A 76 5.39 22.62 20.78
C ASP A 76 6.62 23.03 19.96
N GLY A 77 6.42 23.70 18.83
CA GLY A 77 7.51 24.20 17.99
C GLY A 77 8.24 23.15 17.15
N LEU A 78 7.74 21.91 17.09
CA LEU A 78 8.31 20.87 16.24
C LEU A 78 7.92 21.06 14.77
N HIS A 79 8.66 20.44 13.85
CA HIS A 79 8.41 20.53 12.41
C HIS A 79 7.87 19.23 11.84
N GLU A 80 6.56 19.18 11.60
CA GLU A 80 5.85 18.02 11.02
C GLU A 80 6.23 16.70 11.72
N PRO A 81 5.96 16.54 13.03
CA PRO A 81 6.26 15.31 13.74
C PRO A 81 5.36 14.19 13.26
N LEU A 82 5.95 13.03 12.85
CA LEU A 82 5.26 11.90 12.25
C LEU A 82 5.51 10.58 12.98
N GLY A 83 5.85 10.66 14.25
CA GLY A 83 5.93 9.54 15.16
C GLY A 83 6.55 9.91 16.50
N ILE A 84 6.22 9.12 17.52
CA ILE A 84 6.57 9.37 18.90
C ILE A 84 6.70 8.05 19.66
N VAL A 85 7.69 7.98 20.54
CA VAL A 85 7.81 6.91 21.55
C VAL A 85 8.13 7.51 22.91
N ALA A 86 7.69 6.86 23.97
CA ALA A 86 8.03 7.22 25.35
C ALA A 86 9.29 6.46 25.80
N GLU A 87 10.24 7.15 26.42
CA GLU A 87 11.31 6.53 27.20
C GLU A 87 10.86 6.27 28.65
N ASP A 88 10.13 7.23 29.21
CA ASP A 88 9.51 7.16 30.52
C ASP A 88 8.30 8.14 30.60
N ASN A 89 7.83 8.47 31.81
CA ASN A 89 6.68 9.37 32.03
C ASN A 89 6.99 10.86 31.74
N HIS A 90 8.26 11.22 31.57
CA HIS A 90 8.76 12.59 31.46
C HIS A 90 9.64 12.80 30.23
N THR A 91 9.90 11.73 29.47
CA THR A 91 10.80 11.77 28.31
C THR A 91 10.11 11.14 27.10
N LEU A 92 9.96 11.94 26.05
CA LEU A 92 9.42 11.52 24.74
C LEU A 92 10.47 11.70 23.66
N VAL A 93 10.49 10.78 22.69
CA VAL A 93 11.34 10.90 21.50
C VAL A 93 10.45 10.98 20.27
N VAL A 94 10.63 12.05 19.49
CA VAL A 94 9.76 12.41 18.39
C VAL A 94 10.56 12.46 17.09
N MET A 95 10.07 11.77 16.05
CA MET A 95 10.60 11.94 14.70
C MET A 95 9.86 13.06 14.01
N GLN A 96 10.58 14.14 13.77
CA GLN A 96 10.12 15.26 12.97
C GLN A 96 10.86 15.31 11.63
N ARG A 97 10.41 16.13 10.68
CA ARG A 97 10.98 16.17 9.32
C ARG A 97 12.48 16.40 9.31
N PRO A 98 13.07 17.33 10.09
CA PRO A 98 14.50 17.59 10.07
C PRO A 98 15.33 16.64 10.93
N GLU A 99 14.77 16.03 11.99
CA GLU A 99 15.59 15.34 13.00
C GLU A 99 14.78 14.40 13.90
N LEU A 100 15.50 13.55 14.62
CA LEU A 100 15.00 12.82 15.78
C LEU A 100 15.31 13.64 17.04
N THR A 101 14.27 14.05 17.76
CA THR A 101 14.37 14.95 18.91
C THR A 101 13.90 14.25 20.18
N ARG A 102 14.67 14.38 21.27
CA ARG A 102 14.25 13.97 22.60
C ARG A 102 13.75 15.19 23.37
N LEU A 103 12.54 15.06 23.93
CA LEU A 103 11.85 16.07 24.72
C LEU A 103 11.81 15.60 26.17
N ARG A 104 12.31 16.43 27.09
CA ARG A 104 12.33 16.12 28.54
C ARG A 104 11.62 17.18 29.33
N ASP A 105 10.82 16.74 30.27
CA ASP A 105 10.22 17.50 31.36
C ASP A 105 11.11 17.27 32.59
N THR A 106 12.12 18.14 32.79
CA THR A 106 13.16 17.93 33.81
C THR A 106 12.72 18.38 35.19
N ASP A 107 11.83 19.37 35.31
CA ASP A 107 11.29 19.89 36.57
C ASP A 107 9.97 19.22 36.96
N ARG A 108 9.45 18.32 36.09
CA ARG A 108 8.24 17.49 36.32
C ARG A 108 6.95 18.28 36.43
N ASP A 109 6.89 19.42 35.79
CA ASP A 109 5.66 20.22 35.75
C ASP A 109 4.68 19.77 34.66
N GLY A 110 5.07 18.80 33.82
CA GLY A 110 4.30 18.18 32.73
C GLY A 110 4.44 18.88 31.41
N ILE A 111 5.42 19.79 31.27
CA ILE A 111 5.80 20.49 30.04
C ILE A 111 7.29 20.25 29.78
N ALA A 112 7.66 19.92 28.57
CA ALA A 112 9.06 19.71 28.22
C ALA A 112 9.84 21.04 28.23
N ASP A 113 10.87 21.10 29.04
CA ASP A 113 11.77 22.24 29.19
C ASP A 113 13.14 22.02 28.54
N HIS A 114 13.44 20.79 28.10
CA HIS A 114 14.68 20.42 27.44
C HIS A 114 14.45 19.68 26.12
N TYR A 115 14.95 20.26 25.02
CA TYR A 115 14.88 19.71 23.66
C TYR A 115 16.29 19.33 23.21
N GLU A 116 16.51 18.04 22.94
CA GLU A 116 17.79 17.48 22.53
C GLU A 116 17.70 16.91 21.12
N THR A 117 18.45 17.43 20.16
CA THR A 117 18.63 16.78 18.86
C THR A 117 19.43 15.50 19.03
N LEU A 118 18.75 14.33 19.00
CA LEU A 118 19.43 13.04 19.02
C LEU A 118 20.17 12.77 17.72
N SER A 119 19.54 13.05 16.59
CA SER A 119 20.17 12.88 15.29
C SER A 119 19.50 13.68 14.20
N ASP A 120 20.32 14.40 13.44
CA ASP A 120 20.00 15.05 12.18
C ASP A 120 20.85 14.50 11.01
N ARG A 121 21.47 13.32 11.18
CA ARG A 121 22.48 12.74 10.29
C ARG A 121 21.88 12.13 9.01
N PHE A 122 20.97 12.85 8.36
CA PHE A 122 20.38 12.54 7.06
C PHE A 122 20.12 13.82 6.27
N GLY A 123 19.98 13.67 4.96
CA GLY A 123 19.82 14.82 4.08
C GLY A 123 18.38 15.30 3.96
N MET A 124 18.21 16.55 3.51
CA MET A 124 16.93 17.17 3.23
C MET A 124 17.05 18.19 2.10
N THR A 125 16.12 18.17 1.15
CA THR A 125 16.05 19.12 0.03
C THR A 125 14.89 20.11 0.14
N GLY A 126 14.02 19.94 1.13
CA GLY A 126 12.77 20.69 1.23
C GLY A 126 11.70 20.26 0.22
N ASN A 127 11.90 19.14 -0.49
CA ASN A 127 10.87 18.51 -1.29
C ASN A 127 9.73 18.04 -0.39
N TYR A 128 8.48 18.32 -0.79
CA TYR A 128 7.30 18.01 0.05
C TYR A 128 7.22 16.53 0.46
N HIS A 129 7.69 15.64 -0.42
CA HIS A 129 7.56 14.20 -0.22
C HIS A 129 8.64 13.58 0.68
N GLU A 130 9.65 14.35 1.09
CA GLU A 130 10.72 13.88 1.99
C GLU A 130 10.24 13.78 3.44
N PHE A 131 9.17 13.05 3.69
CA PHE A 131 8.71 12.73 5.04
C PHE A 131 9.76 11.90 5.80
N ALA A 132 9.68 11.94 7.14
CA ALA A 132 10.46 11.14 8.05
C ALA A 132 9.52 10.47 9.06
N PHE A 133 9.52 9.15 9.12
CA PHE A 133 8.60 8.34 9.90
C PHE A 133 9.31 7.49 10.95
N GLY A 134 8.60 7.00 11.91
CA GLY A 134 9.07 6.38 13.12
C GLY A 134 9.06 7.43 14.26
N PRO A 135 9.84 7.25 15.34
CA PRO A 135 10.69 6.10 15.58
C PRO A 135 9.94 4.89 16.09
N THR A 136 10.54 3.71 15.95
CA THR A 136 10.30 2.55 16.79
C THR A 136 11.58 2.21 17.54
N ARG A 137 11.50 1.47 18.66
CA ARG A 137 12.64 1.21 19.54
C ARG A 137 12.85 -0.29 19.73
N ASP A 138 14.09 -0.75 19.60
CA ASP A 138 14.46 -2.14 19.91
C ASP A 138 14.70 -2.34 21.42
N LYS A 139 14.88 -3.60 21.82
CA LYS A 139 15.16 -3.98 23.23
C LYS A 139 16.48 -3.42 23.77
N SER A 140 17.41 -3.02 22.89
CA SER A 140 18.68 -2.39 23.25
C SER A 140 18.58 -0.87 23.34
N GLY A 141 17.40 -0.31 23.10
CA GLY A 141 17.14 1.12 23.16
C GLY A 141 17.46 1.88 21.87
N ASN A 142 17.88 1.22 20.79
CA ASN A 142 18.11 1.89 19.51
C ASN A 142 16.78 2.27 18.85
N TYR A 143 16.78 3.42 18.17
CA TYR A 143 15.64 3.91 17.39
C TYR A 143 15.80 3.54 15.91
N TYR A 144 14.68 3.25 15.26
CA TYR A 144 14.65 3.01 13.81
C TYR A 144 13.66 3.96 13.17
N VAL A 145 14.13 4.64 12.11
CA VAL A 145 13.35 5.66 11.39
C VAL A 145 13.37 5.40 9.90
N GLY A 146 12.27 5.74 9.21
CA GLY A 146 12.13 5.59 7.77
C GLY A 146 12.11 6.94 7.06
N LEU A 147 12.93 7.09 6.02
CA LEU A 147 13.07 8.32 5.25
C LEU A 147 12.52 8.16 3.83
N ASN A 148 11.54 8.97 3.46
CA ASN A 148 10.96 8.98 2.12
C ASN A 148 11.94 9.52 1.07
N LEU A 149 11.77 9.03 -0.15
CA LEU A 149 12.36 9.63 -1.35
C LEU A 149 11.73 10.98 -1.66
N ALA A 150 12.48 11.84 -2.36
CA ALA A 150 11.93 13.03 -2.99
C ALA A 150 11.11 12.68 -4.23
N SER A 151 10.11 13.50 -4.56
CA SER A 151 9.25 13.36 -5.74
C SER A 151 9.63 14.35 -6.83
N SER A 152 9.78 13.87 -8.08
CA SER A 152 9.95 14.76 -9.23
C SER A 152 8.72 15.64 -9.53
N GLY A 153 7.63 15.43 -8.82
CA GLY A 153 6.41 16.25 -8.89
C GLY A 153 6.54 17.63 -8.26
N ALA A 154 7.58 17.86 -7.44
CA ALA A 154 7.81 19.11 -6.73
C ALA A 154 9.28 19.51 -6.75
N SER A 155 9.52 20.81 -6.52
CA SER A 155 10.85 21.42 -6.47
C SER A 155 11.58 21.03 -5.18
N ILE A 156 12.90 21.22 -5.20
CA ILE A 156 13.72 21.32 -4.00
C ILE A 156 13.97 22.79 -3.67
N ARG A 157 14.38 23.06 -2.44
CA ARG A 157 14.75 24.42 -2.01
C ARG A 157 16.19 24.75 -2.37
N PRO A 158 16.56 26.01 -2.49
CA PRO A 158 17.96 26.44 -2.65
C PRO A 158 18.85 25.94 -1.51
N GLU A 159 18.36 26.02 -0.28
CA GLU A 159 19.03 25.53 0.92
C GLU A 159 18.72 24.04 1.09
N ILE A 160 19.73 23.22 0.97
CA ILE A 160 19.66 21.79 1.25
C ILE A 160 20.58 21.42 2.41
N ARG A 161 20.23 20.37 3.11
CA ARG A 161 21.12 19.79 4.13
C ARG A 161 21.74 18.50 3.60
N GLY A 162 23.05 18.41 3.75
CA GLY A 162 23.84 17.27 3.32
C GLY A 162 24.42 17.39 1.91
N GLU A 163 25.24 16.41 1.54
CA GLU A 163 25.81 16.32 0.18
C GLU A 163 24.72 16.15 -0.87
N PHE A 164 24.87 16.81 -2.02
CA PHE A 164 23.99 16.60 -3.17
C PHE A 164 24.58 15.55 -4.13
N ARG A 165 23.82 14.51 -4.41
CA ARG A 165 24.14 13.49 -5.44
C ARG A 165 22.89 13.18 -6.26
N HIS A 166 22.94 13.37 -7.56
CA HIS A 166 21.82 13.03 -8.41
C HIS A 166 22.26 12.58 -9.81
N TYR A 167 22.47 11.29 -9.99
CA TYR A 167 22.72 10.62 -11.28
C TYR A 167 23.76 11.30 -12.18
N GLY A 168 24.81 11.88 -11.60
CA GLY A 168 25.92 12.53 -12.33
C GLY A 168 25.63 13.94 -12.84
N ILE A 169 24.53 14.56 -12.42
CA ILE A 169 24.29 15.98 -12.67
C ILE A 169 24.58 16.83 -11.43
N THR A 170 24.96 18.10 -11.64
CA THR A 170 25.18 19.03 -10.55
C THR A 170 23.86 19.56 -10.01
N ARG A 171 23.92 20.18 -8.83
CA ARG A 171 22.78 20.86 -8.21
C ARG A 171 22.20 21.95 -9.12
N GLU A 172 23.07 22.76 -9.75
CA GLU A 172 22.70 23.83 -10.67
C GLU A 172 22.01 23.27 -11.93
N GLN A 173 22.53 22.17 -12.47
CA GLN A 173 21.90 21.46 -13.58
C GLN A 173 20.54 20.91 -13.18
N PHE A 174 20.39 20.41 -11.97
CA PHE A 174 19.10 19.94 -11.46
C PHE A 174 18.07 21.07 -11.36
N TYR A 175 18.46 22.23 -10.86
CA TYR A 175 17.58 23.41 -10.79
C TYR A 175 17.18 23.91 -12.18
N LYS A 176 18.15 24.01 -13.09
CA LYS A 176 17.92 24.49 -14.47
C LYS A 176 17.00 23.57 -15.28
N ASN A 177 17.17 22.28 -15.12
CA ASN A 177 16.45 21.22 -15.86
C ASN A 177 15.59 20.39 -14.90
N HIS A 178 14.85 21.04 -14.03
CA HIS A 178 13.99 20.41 -13.03
C HIS A 178 13.28 19.18 -13.60
N ARG A 179 13.35 18.05 -12.90
CA ARG A 179 12.85 16.72 -13.29
C ARG A 179 13.66 15.98 -14.38
N ALA A 180 14.64 16.61 -15.02
CA ALA A 180 15.43 15.93 -16.03
C ALA A 180 16.25 14.79 -15.41
N GLY A 181 16.05 13.57 -15.88
CA GLY A 181 16.78 12.37 -15.45
C GLY A 181 16.46 11.89 -14.03
N SER A 182 15.54 12.55 -13.29
CA SER A 182 15.20 12.17 -11.93
C SER A 182 14.25 10.96 -11.84
N GLY A 183 13.57 10.63 -12.93
CA GLY A 183 12.45 9.70 -12.88
C GLY A 183 11.30 10.29 -12.06
N ARG A 184 10.53 9.43 -11.36
CA ARG A 184 9.41 9.89 -10.50
C ARG A 184 9.86 10.18 -9.08
N MET A 185 10.66 9.27 -8.52
CA MET A 185 11.18 9.37 -7.15
C MET A 185 12.69 9.29 -7.20
N TYR A 186 13.36 10.08 -6.36
CA TYR A 186 14.82 10.16 -6.36
C TYR A 186 15.37 10.39 -4.94
N SER A 187 16.66 10.14 -4.77
CA SER A 187 17.42 10.40 -3.55
C SER A 187 18.57 11.32 -3.90
N ALA A 188 18.44 12.62 -3.60
CA ALA A 188 19.45 13.63 -3.94
C ALA A 188 20.31 14.05 -2.75
N THR A 189 19.88 13.72 -1.53
CA THR A 189 20.58 14.02 -0.28
C THR A 189 20.69 12.76 0.58
N PRO A 190 21.62 12.71 1.56
CA PRO A 190 21.96 11.47 2.27
C PRO A 190 20.78 10.71 2.83
N PHE A 191 20.76 9.41 2.53
CA PHE A 191 19.89 8.38 3.09
C PHE A 191 18.39 8.52 2.82
N ARG A 192 17.96 9.32 1.81
CA ARG A 192 16.56 9.26 1.39
C ARG A 192 16.25 7.92 0.72
N GLY A 193 15.14 7.29 1.15
CA GLY A 193 14.76 5.92 0.77
C GLY A 193 15.43 4.84 1.61
N TRP A 194 15.82 5.17 2.86
CA TRP A 194 16.49 4.28 3.80
C TRP A 194 15.73 4.11 5.10
N ILE A 195 15.99 2.99 5.78
CA ILE A 195 15.81 2.87 7.22
C ILE A 195 17.15 3.17 7.88
N LEU A 196 17.14 4.04 8.90
CA LEU A 196 18.29 4.34 9.73
C LEU A 196 18.11 3.75 11.13
N LYS A 197 19.23 3.31 11.73
CA LYS A 197 19.35 2.94 13.14
C LYS A 197 20.07 4.05 13.88
N ILE A 198 19.50 4.52 14.98
CA ILE A 198 20.04 5.60 15.81
C ILE A 198 20.17 5.05 17.23
N ALA A 199 21.39 5.01 17.74
CA ALA A 199 21.65 4.57 19.11
C ALA A 199 21.16 5.63 20.14
N PRO A 200 20.98 5.28 21.42
CA PRO A 200 20.52 6.20 22.45
C PRO A 200 21.40 7.45 22.64
N ASP A 201 22.67 7.38 22.25
CA ASP A 201 23.66 8.47 22.23
C ASP A 201 23.64 9.31 20.94
N GLY A 202 22.69 9.03 20.02
CA GLY A 202 22.56 9.74 18.74
C GLY A 202 23.43 9.20 17.61
N LYS A 203 24.29 8.19 17.84
CA LYS A 203 25.10 7.59 16.77
C LYS A 203 24.18 6.96 15.72
N THR A 204 24.22 7.51 14.50
CA THR A 204 23.38 7.08 13.38
C THR A 204 24.13 6.13 12.47
N THR A 205 23.49 5.03 12.13
CA THR A 205 23.99 4.00 11.21
C THR A 205 22.96 3.75 10.10
N PRO A 206 23.37 3.80 8.82
CA PRO A 206 22.50 3.35 7.72
C PRO A 206 22.16 1.87 7.89
N PHE A 207 20.86 1.53 7.94
CA PHE A 207 20.42 0.16 8.23
C PHE A 207 20.08 -0.62 6.96
N SER A 208 19.18 -0.08 6.13
CA SER A 208 18.74 -0.77 4.89
C SER A 208 18.20 0.20 3.85
N PRO A 209 18.62 0.09 2.55
CA PRO A 209 18.11 0.87 1.44
C PRO A 209 16.95 0.18 0.71
N GLY A 210 16.28 0.93 -0.15
CA GLY A 210 15.37 0.35 -1.15
C GLY A 210 13.90 0.70 -0.94
N PHE A 211 13.60 1.72 -0.14
CA PHE A 211 12.24 2.16 0.13
C PHE A 211 11.86 3.40 -0.70
N ARG A 212 10.57 3.50 -1.02
CA ARG A 212 10.00 4.70 -1.63
C ARG A 212 9.40 5.64 -0.58
N SER A 213 8.49 5.11 0.23
CA SER A 213 7.73 5.85 1.26
C SER A 213 7.45 4.93 2.45
N PRO A 214 8.47 4.64 3.27
CA PRO A 214 8.38 3.71 4.40
C PRO A 214 7.60 4.36 5.56
N ASN A 215 6.25 4.41 5.46
CA ASN A 215 5.41 5.10 6.42
C ASN A 215 5.32 4.39 7.78
N GLY A 216 5.18 3.08 7.79
CA GLY A 216 5.16 2.29 9.02
C GLY A 216 6.52 1.65 9.26
N VAL A 217 7.09 1.86 10.43
CA VAL A 217 8.33 1.22 10.91
C VAL A 217 8.06 0.75 12.33
N ASN A 218 8.06 -0.57 12.59
CA ASN A 218 7.81 -1.09 13.92
C ASN A 218 8.39 -2.50 14.11
N PHE A 219 8.63 -2.88 15.36
CA PHE A 219 8.98 -4.24 15.75
C PHE A 219 7.74 -5.04 16.12
N ASP A 220 7.76 -6.34 15.85
CA ASP A 220 6.81 -7.27 16.44
C ASP A 220 7.33 -7.80 17.79
N SER A 221 6.53 -8.62 18.48
CA SER A 221 6.88 -9.26 19.76
C SER A 221 8.11 -10.14 19.68
N ALA A 222 8.35 -10.76 18.51
CA ALA A 222 9.53 -11.57 18.23
C ALA A 222 10.81 -10.76 17.95
N GLY A 223 10.69 -9.42 17.87
CA GLY A 223 11.82 -8.52 17.60
C GLY A 223 12.18 -8.43 16.11
N ARG A 224 11.28 -8.81 15.21
CA ARG A 224 11.43 -8.63 13.76
C ARG A 224 11.02 -7.21 13.38
N LEU A 225 11.87 -6.52 12.61
CA LEU A 225 11.55 -5.18 12.11
C LEU A 225 10.68 -5.27 10.85
N TRP A 226 9.54 -4.64 10.91
CA TRP A 226 8.59 -4.55 9.80
C TRP A 226 8.48 -3.13 9.26
N VAL A 227 8.36 -3.02 7.93
CA VAL A 227 8.21 -1.74 7.25
C VAL A 227 7.11 -1.84 6.20
N THR A 228 6.11 -0.98 6.28
CA THR A 228 5.15 -0.76 5.19
C THR A 228 5.72 0.23 4.19
N ASP A 229 5.55 -0.01 2.91
CA ASP A 229 5.98 0.90 1.85
C ASP A 229 4.90 1.07 0.80
N ASN A 230 4.65 2.32 0.37
CA ASN A 230 3.60 2.64 -0.56
C ASN A 230 3.96 2.23 -1.99
N GLN A 231 2.92 1.99 -2.80
CA GLN A 231 3.07 1.82 -4.24
C GLN A 231 3.86 2.97 -4.86
N GLY A 232 4.68 2.66 -5.85
CA GLY A 232 5.44 3.67 -6.61
C GLY A 232 6.04 3.14 -7.89
N ASP A 233 6.99 3.86 -8.41
CA ASP A 233 7.92 3.39 -9.42
C ASP A 233 8.76 2.24 -8.84
N TRP A 234 9.15 1.31 -9.71
CA TRP A 234 9.83 0.05 -9.40
C TRP A 234 8.97 -0.99 -8.68
N LEU A 235 8.21 -0.61 -7.66
CA LEU A 235 7.44 -1.52 -6.83
C LEU A 235 5.94 -1.33 -7.07
N GLY A 236 5.36 -2.26 -7.81
CA GLY A 236 4.08 -2.16 -8.50
C GLY A 236 2.82 -2.05 -7.65
N THR A 237 2.87 -2.37 -6.33
CA THR A 237 1.77 -2.18 -5.38
C THR A 237 2.34 -1.83 -4.01
N SER A 238 1.47 -1.48 -3.06
CA SER A 238 1.84 -1.27 -1.66
C SER A 238 2.19 -2.59 -0.97
N LYS A 239 3.01 -2.57 0.06
CA LYS A 239 3.64 -3.78 0.59
C LYS A 239 4.10 -3.69 2.04
N LEU A 240 4.34 -4.85 2.65
CA LEU A 240 4.97 -5.02 3.95
C LEU A 240 6.25 -5.84 3.78
N PHE A 241 7.34 -5.33 4.35
CA PHE A 241 8.64 -6.00 4.38
C PHE A 241 9.04 -6.43 5.79
N HIS A 242 9.61 -7.62 5.93
CA HIS A 242 10.45 -7.98 7.07
C HIS A 242 11.86 -7.46 6.78
N VAL A 243 12.32 -6.47 7.53
CA VAL A 243 13.55 -5.74 7.23
C VAL A 243 14.72 -6.25 8.06
N LYS A 244 15.83 -6.58 7.36
CA LYS A 244 17.09 -6.99 7.96
C LYS A 244 18.20 -6.05 7.50
N GLU A 245 19.19 -5.85 8.36
CA GLU A 245 20.34 -4.99 8.09
C GLU A 245 21.05 -5.35 6.77
N GLY A 246 21.48 -4.33 6.03
CA GLY A 246 22.24 -4.49 4.79
C GLY A 246 21.45 -4.97 3.57
N ASN A 247 20.21 -5.39 3.71
CA ASN A 247 19.41 -5.84 2.59
C ASN A 247 18.83 -4.68 1.79
N PHE A 248 18.66 -4.89 0.47
CA PHE A 248 18.03 -3.96 -0.45
C PHE A 248 16.56 -4.34 -0.71
N TYR A 249 15.63 -3.37 -0.61
CA TYR A 249 14.18 -3.61 -0.67
C TYR A 249 13.50 -3.14 -1.96
N GLY A 250 14.30 -2.79 -2.99
CA GLY A 250 13.86 -2.74 -4.38
C GLY A 250 13.76 -1.35 -5.02
N HIS A 251 13.76 -0.23 -4.29
CA HIS A 251 13.79 1.09 -4.94
C HIS A 251 15.24 1.57 -5.16
N PRO A 252 15.74 1.57 -6.41
CA PRO A 252 17.18 1.75 -6.65
C PRO A 252 17.70 3.17 -6.45
N ALA A 253 16.81 4.19 -6.36
CA ALA A 253 17.25 5.57 -6.10
C ALA A 253 18.04 5.70 -4.80
N SER A 254 17.73 4.90 -3.78
CA SER A 254 18.42 4.90 -2.49
C SER A 254 19.86 4.38 -2.55
N LEU A 255 20.20 3.59 -3.58
CA LEU A 255 21.52 2.97 -3.73
C LEU A 255 22.65 3.98 -3.96
N VAL A 256 22.35 5.20 -4.38
CA VAL A 256 23.35 6.28 -4.55
C VAL A 256 24.10 6.58 -3.26
N TRP A 257 23.58 6.18 -2.11
CA TRP A 257 24.18 6.35 -0.78
C TRP A 257 24.87 5.09 -0.26
N THR A 258 24.91 4.01 -1.03
CA THR A 258 25.76 2.85 -0.71
C THR A 258 27.19 3.10 -1.20
N GLY A 259 28.19 2.63 -0.47
CA GLY A 259 29.59 2.74 -0.91
C GLY A 259 29.91 1.97 -2.21
N GLN A 260 29.04 1.04 -2.59
CA GLN A 260 29.21 0.20 -3.80
C GLN A 260 28.60 0.82 -5.07
N TRP A 261 27.73 1.82 -4.92
CA TRP A 261 27.10 2.48 -6.07
C TRP A 261 28.00 3.60 -6.60
N GLY A 262 28.52 3.45 -7.81
CA GLY A 262 29.38 4.45 -8.44
C GLY A 262 28.71 5.83 -8.53
N VAL A 263 29.44 6.89 -8.20
CA VAL A 263 28.97 8.26 -8.36
C VAL A 263 28.59 8.50 -9.83
N GLY A 264 27.38 9.03 -10.05
CA GLY A 264 26.88 9.30 -11.41
C GLY A 264 26.19 8.11 -12.11
N ARG A 265 26.24 6.92 -11.55
CA ARG A 265 25.50 5.78 -12.10
C ARG A 265 23.98 6.02 -11.98
N ASN A 266 23.33 6.10 -13.15
CA ASN A 266 21.89 6.36 -13.20
C ASN A 266 21.10 5.04 -13.14
N PRO A 267 20.28 4.81 -12.08
CA PRO A 267 19.50 3.57 -11.97
C PRO A 267 18.47 3.39 -13.09
N LEU A 268 18.04 4.47 -13.75
CA LEU A 268 17.12 4.39 -14.88
C LEU A 268 17.75 3.77 -16.13
N LYS A 269 19.10 3.70 -16.20
CA LYS A 269 19.86 3.07 -17.28
C LYS A 269 20.26 1.62 -16.98
N VAL A 270 19.94 1.12 -15.79
CA VAL A 270 20.27 -0.24 -15.37
C VAL A 270 19.06 -1.14 -15.62
N PRO A 271 19.27 -2.33 -16.21
CA PRO A 271 18.18 -3.29 -16.40
C PRO A 271 17.49 -3.66 -15.07
N PRO A 272 16.16 -3.70 -15.01
CA PRO A 272 15.44 -4.09 -13.77
C PRO A 272 15.86 -5.44 -13.20
N ALA A 273 16.30 -6.38 -14.04
CA ALA A 273 16.76 -7.70 -13.62
C ALA A 273 17.98 -7.65 -12.71
N GLU A 274 18.88 -6.67 -12.86
CA GLU A 274 20.04 -6.51 -11.97
C GLU A 274 19.61 -6.14 -10.55
N PHE A 275 18.57 -5.34 -10.40
CA PHE A 275 18.01 -4.97 -9.10
C PHE A 275 17.16 -6.09 -8.52
N ASP A 276 16.39 -6.79 -9.36
CA ASP A 276 15.57 -7.92 -8.92
C ASP A 276 16.40 -9.06 -8.33
N ALA A 277 17.58 -9.31 -8.89
CA ALA A 277 18.52 -10.32 -8.37
C ALA A 277 19.05 -10.00 -6.97
N GLN A 278 19.01 -8.74 -6.55
CA GLN A 278 19.55 -8.27 -5.28
C GLN A 278 18.47 -7.95 -4.24
N ARG A 279 17.26 -7.57 -4.69
CA ARG A 279 16.21 -7.13 -3.77
C ARG A 279 15.61 -8.29 -2.97
N LYS A 280 15.21 -7.99 -1.75
CA LYS A 280 14.31 -8.85 -0.98
C LYS A 280 12.87 -8.57 -1.39
N ARG A 281 12.10 -9.64 -1.62
CA ARG A 281 10.68 -9.53 -1.94
C ARG A 281 9.88 -9.13 -0.70
N ALA A 282 8.75 -8.47 -0.93
CA ALA A 282 7.84 -8.14 0.15
C ALA A 282 7.23 -9.40 0.77
N THR A 283 7.11 -9.41 2.09
CA THR A 283 6.42 -10.48 2.81
C THR A 283 4.94 -10.52 2.40
N VAL A 284 4.30 -9.35 2.29
CA VAL A 284 2.90 -9.22 1.85
C VAL A 284 2.78 -8.08 0.87
N LEU A 285 2.09 -8.33 -0.23
CA LEU A 285 1.65 -7.34 -1.19
C LEU A 285 0.19 -6.96 -0.90
N PHE A 286 -0.07 -5.66 -0.78
CA PHE A 286 -1.42 -5.14 -0.61
C PHE A 286 -1.99 -4.73 -1.98
N PRO A 287 -2.94 -5.48 -2.57
CA PRO A 287 -3.52 -5.13 -3.86
C PRO A 287 -4.15 -3.74 -3.85
N GLN A 288 -3.66 -2.87 -4.75
CA GLN A 288 -4.14 -1.51 -4.92
C GLN A 288 -5.64 -1.48 -5.25
N GLY A 289 -6.40 -0.57 -4.63
CA GLY A 289 -7.83 -0.39 -4.85
C GLY A 289 -8.70 -1.37 -4.08
N SER A 290 -8.29 -2.61 -3.85
CA SER A 290 -9.09 -3.62 -3.14
C SER A 290 -8.67 -3.84 -1.69
N MET A 291 -7.36 -3.86 -1.39
CA MET A 291 -6.85 -4.11 -0.04
C MET A 291 -6.38 -2.80 0.61
N ALA A 292 -5.24 -2.26 0.19
CA ALA A 292 -4.75 -0.96 0.65
C ALA A 292 -4.10 -0.15 -0.48
N ASN A 293 -4.31 1.17 -0.47
CA ASN A 293 -3.62 2.09 -1.36
C ASN A 293 -2.37 2.68 -0.68
N SER A 294 -2.50 3.03 0.59
CA SER A 294 -1.44 3.66 1.38
C SER A 294 -1.40 3.05 2.77
N PRO A 295 -0.75 1.88 2.92
CA PRO A 295 -0.55 1.29 4.23
C PRO A 295 0.34 2.20 5.08
N THR A 296 0.02 2.25 6.37
CA THR A 296 0.69 3.10 7.34
C THR A 296 1.36 2.25 8.43
N GLN A 297 1.35 2.70 9.67
CA GLN A 297 1.92 1.92 10.76
C GLN A 297 1.33 0.51 10.83
N MET A 298 2.18 -0.47 11.06
CA MET A 298 1.75 -1.76 11.58
C MET A 298 1.99 -1.82 13.09
N LEU A 299 1.15 -2.56 13.78
CA LEU A 299 1.26 -2.81 15.21
C LEU A 299 0.87 -4.25 15.51
N THR A 300 1.70 -4.97 16.27
CA THR A 300 1.35 -6.31 16.76
C THR A 300 0.34 -6.20 17.89
N ASP A 301 -0.70 -7.04 17.86
CA ASP A 301 -1.60 -7.17 19.00
C ASP A 301 -0.91 -7.93 20.15
N THR A 302 -0.30 -7.18 21.05
CA THR A 302 0.36 -7.69 22.25
C THR A 302 -0.53 -7.61 23.51
N THR A 303 -1.85 -7.55 23.34
CA THR A 303 -2.81 -7.37 24.44
C THR A 303 -3.12 -8.65 25.20
N ASP A 304 -2.55 -9.78 24.78
CA ASP A 304 -2.82 -11.10 25.38
C ASP A 304 -4.33 -11.44 25.38
N GLY A 305 -4.96 -11.15 24.22
CA GLY A 305 -6.38 -11.43 23.98
C GLY A 305 -7.37 -10.41 24.54
N LYS A 306 -6.92 -9.30 25.16
CA LYS A 306 -7.83 -8.24 25.61
C LYS A 306 -8.48 -7.47 24.46
N PHE A 307 -7.84 -7.46 23.27
CA PHE A 307 -8.38 -6.84 22.06
C PHE A 307 -9.12 -7.84 21.15
N GLY A 308 -9.21 -9.10 21.54
CA GLY A 308 -9.95 -10.13 20.82
C GLY A 308 -9.12 -11.36 20.47
N PRO A 309 -9.60 -12.19 19.52
CA PRO A 309 -9.03 -13.52 19.28
C PRO A 309 -7.77 -13.51 18.36
N PHE A 310 -7.22 -12.35 18.02
CA PHE A 310 -6.15 -12.21 17.02
C PHE A 310 -4.81 -11.76 17.61
N ALA A 311 -4.55 -12.10 18.87
CA ALA A 311 -3.28 -11.80 19.54
C ALA A 311 -2.08 -12.26 18.70
N GLU A 312 -0.98 -11.51 18.77
CA GLU A 312 0.27 -11.69 18.03
C GLU A 312 0.18 -11.46 16.50
N GLN A 313 -0.99 -11.10 15.97
CA GLN A 313 -1.13 -10.71 14.57
C GLN A 313 -0.80 -9.23 14.35
N LEU A 314 -0.36 -8.89 13.13
CA LEU A 314 -0.07 -7.53 12.75
C LEU A 314 -1.33 -6.81 12.25
N LEU A 315 -1.64 -5.68 12.87
CA LEU A 315 -2.65 -4.73 12.38
C LEU A 315 -1.95 -3.67 11.53
N VAL A 316 -2.54 -3.29 10.39
CA VAL A 316 -1.97 -2.30 9.46
C VAL A 316 -3.02 -1.25 9.13
N GLY A 317 -2.67 0.03 9.29
CA GLY A 317 -3.53 1.15 8.93
C GLY A 317 -3.57 1.42 7.42
N GLU A 318 -4.62 2.10 6.97
CA GLU A 318 -4.84 2.49 5.58
C GLU A 318 -5.36 3.92 5.48
N MET A 319 -4.75 4.77 4.64
CA MET A 319 -5.09 6.19 4.60
C MET A 319 -6.31 6.52 3.74
N ASN A 320 -6.56 5.77 2.67
CA ASN A 320 -7.57 6.14 1.67
C ASN A 320 -8.98 5.66 2.03
N ARG A 321 -9.08 4.63 2.85
CA ARG A 321 -10.33 4.03 3.30
C ARG A 321 -10.42 4.01 4.82
N PRO A 322 -11.63 4.00 5.40
CA PRO A 322 -11.83 3.78 6.83
C PRO A 322 -11.61 2.29 7.16
N ARG A 323 -10.35 1.84 7.12
CA ARG A 323 -9.99 0.42 7.19
C ARG A 323 -8.73 0.18 8.00
N ILE A 324 -8.76 -0.88 8.81
CA ILE A 324 -7.61 -1.53 9.41
C ILE A 324 -7.51 -2.93 8.80
N LEU A 325 -6.31 -3.36 8.46
CA LEU A 325 -6.03 -4.69 7.92
C LEU A 325 -5.42 -5.59 9.01
N ARG A 326 -5.61 -6.90 8.87
CA ARG A 326 -4.78 -7.91 9.54
C ARG A 326 -3.80 -8.54 8.56
N VAL A 327 -2.64 -8.90 9.06
CA VAL A 327 -1.63 -9.66 8.33
C VAL A 327 -1.34 -10.96 9.07
N LEU A 328 -1.45 -12.05 8.32
CA LEU A 328 -1.14 -13.41 8.76
C LEU A 328 0.25 -13.75 8.21
N VAL A 329 1.25 -13.73 9.07
CA VAL A 329 2.63 -14.04 8.68
C VAL A 329 2.81 -15.55 8.63
N ASP A 330 3.41 -16.02 7.54
CA ASP A 330 3.80 -17.41 7.33
C ASP A 330 5.31 -17.52 7.14
N GLU A 331 5.94 -18.51 7.77
CA GLU A 331 7.36 -18.79 7.60
C GLU A 331 7.52 -20.08 6.79
N VAL A 332 8.01 -19.94 5.57
CA VAL A 332 8.16 -21.05 4.63
C VAL A 332 9.61 -21.13 4.17
N ALA A 333 10.25 -22.27 4.35
CA ALA A 333 11.64 -22.52 3.97
C ALA A 333 12.61 -21.40 4.44
N GLY A 334 12.40 -20.86 5.65
CA GLY A 334 13.22 -19.80 6.26
C GLY A 334 12.97 -18.39 5.73
N GLN A 335 11.92 -18.19 4.92
CA GLN A 335 11.50 -16.90 4.42
C GLN A 335 10.11 -16.52 4.96
N THR A 336 9.90 -15.21 5.23
CA THR A 336 8.59 -14.70 5.62
C THR A 336 7.77 -14.34 4.40
N GLN A 337 6.54 -14.81 4.37
CA GLN A 337 5.49 -14.48 3.39
C GLN A 337 4.15 -14.49 4.12
N GLY A 338 3.01 -14.37 3.45
CA GLY A 338 1.75 -14.49 4.16
C GLY A 338 0.58 -13.80 3.50
N ALA A 339 -0.51 -13.72 4.25
CA ALA A 339 -1.77 -13.17 3.79
C ALA A 339 -2.09 -11.81 4.42
N CYS A 340 -2.95 -11.04 3.74
CA CYS A 340 -3.61 -9.88 4.28
C CYS A 340 -5.11 -9.95 4.01
N LEU A 341 -5.89 -9.41 4.95
CA LEU A 341 -7.35 -9.32 4.86
C LEU A 341 -7.84 -8.06 5.60
N PRO A 342 -9.04 -7.55 5.30
CA PRO A 342 -9.65 -6.54 6.13
C PRO A 342 -9.80 -7.06 7.56
N PHE A 343 -9.68 -6.18 8.53
CA PHE A 343 -10.00 -6.45 9.94
C PHE A 343 -11.25 -5.67 10.34
N ILE A 344 -11.14 -4.34 10.36
CA ILE A 344 -12.27 -3.43 10.53
C ILE A 344 -12.37 -2.62 9.25
N ASP A 345 -13.52 -2.68 8.58
CA ASP A 345 -13.79 -1.95 7.33
C ASP A 345 -15.09 -1.15 7.50
N GLY A 346 -14.98 0.16 7.56
CA GLY A 346 -16.10 1.02 7.94
C GLY A 346 -16.31 1.06 9.45
N GLY A 347 -17.50 0.74 9.94
CA GLY A 347 -17.80 0.63 11.39
C GLY A 347 -17.61 1.92 12.19
N GLY A 348 -17.65 3.10 11.55
CA GLY A 348 -17.39 4.39 12.20
C GLY A 348 -15.92 4.81 12.21
N LEU A 349 -15.00 4.04 11.61
CA LEU A 349 -13.61 4.46 11.46
C LEU A 349 -13.47 5.72 10.59
N HIS A 350 -12.56 6.59 10.96
CA HIS A 350 -12.12 7.68 10.10
C HIS A 350 -11.25 7.16 8.96
N ARG A 351 -11.19 7.89 7.85
CA ARG A 351 -10.11 7.74 6.87
C ARG A 351 -8.80 8.25 7.46
N GLY A 352 -7.68 7.86 6.86
CA GLY A 352 -6.39 8.38 7.27
C GLY A 352 -5.80 7.65 8.47
N MET A 353 -6.18 6.39 8.71
CA MET A 353 -5.58 5.59 9.78
C MET A 353 -4.06 5.60 9.65
N HIS A 354 -3.39 6.36 10.50
CA HIS A 354 -1.97 6.63 10.37
C HIS A 354 -1.14 6.00 11.48
N ARG A 355 -1.58 6.12 12.72
CA ARG A 355 -0.84 5.65 13.89
C ARG A 355 -1.73 4.89 14.85
N PHE A 356 -1.11 3.93 15.53
CA PHE A 356 -1.76 3.04 16.49
C PHE A 356 -0.98 3.00 17.80
N ALA A 357 -1.71 2.84 18.91
CA ALA A 357 -1.16 2.49 20.20
C ALA A 357 -2.17 1.63 20.99
N PHE A 358 -1.73 0.55 21.61
CA PHE A 358 -2.53 -0.18 22.57
C PHE A 358 -2.46 0.49 23.95
N ALA A 359 -3.62 0.71 24.55
CA ALA A 359 -3.73 1.15 25.92
C ALA A 359 -3.52 -0.01 26.92
N PRO A 360 -3.17 0.28 28.19
CA PRO A 360 -3.03 -0.76 29.22
C PRO A 360 -4.30 -1.61 29.45
N ASP A 361 -5.46 -1.06 29.12
CA ASP A 361 -6.75 -1.77 29.20
C ASP A 361 -7.02 -2.70 28.01
N GLY A 362 -6.12 -2.75 27.03
CA GLY A 362 -6.22 -3.55 25.80
C GLY A 362 -6.98 -2.87 24.66
N SER A 363 -7.51 -1.66 24.82
CA SER A 363 -8.12 -0.92 23.72
C SER A 363 -7.08 -0.42 22.73
N LEU A 364 -7.44 -0.43 21.42
CA LEU A 364 -6.61 0.14 20.36
C LEU A 364 -6.98 1.61 20.14
N TRP A 365 -6.00 2.50 20.22
CA TRP A 365 -6.15 3.90 19.89
C TRP A 365 -5.58 4.18 18.51
N THR A 366 -6.32 4.95 17.70
CA THR A 366 -5.97 5.22 16.30
C THR A 366 -5.96 6.71 16.04
N GLY A 367 -4.89 7.19 15.43
CA GLY A 367 -4.76 8.56 14.98
C GLY A 367 -4.84 8.66 13.47
N SER A 368 -5.62 9.63 12.98
CA SER A 368 -5.81 9.88 11.55
C SER A 368 -5.11 11.14 11.09
N THR A 369 -4.59 11.11 9.84
CA THR A 369 -3.99 12.28 9.17
C THR A 369 -4.28 12.24 7.68
N HIS A 370 -4.15 13.36 6.99
CA HIS A 370 -4.23 13.43 5.52
C HIS A 370 -2.90 13.75 4.84
N LEU A 371 -1.89 14.24 5.56
CA LEU A 371 -0.57 14.58 5.02
C LEU A 371 -0.65 15.40 3.71
N SER A 372 -1.65 16.27 3.59
CA SER A 372 -1.94 17.13 2.43
C SER A 372 -2.38 16.42 1.14
N TRP A 373 -2.85 15.16 1.19
CA TRP A 373 -3.28 14.45 -0.03
C TRP A 373 -4.50 13.52 0.12
N ALA A 374 -4.50 12.59 1.06
CA ALA A 374 -5.61 11.65 1.26
C ALA A 374 -5.73 11.30 2.73
N GLY A 375 -6.90 10.88 3.15
CA GLY A 375 -7.15 10.48 4.53
C GLY A 375 -8.16 11.38 5.23
N GLY A 376 -7.97 11.58 6.53
CA GLY A 376 -8.83 12.34 7.41
C GLY A 376 -8.05 12.92 8.58
N SER A 377 -8.72 13.16 9.70
CA SER A 377 -8.11 13.62 10.94
C SER A 377 -8.89 13.11 12.14
N GLY A 378 -8.31 13.18 13.33
CA GLY A 378 -8.95 12.83 14.57
C GLY A 378 -8.32 11.64 15.29
N LEU A 379 -8.80 11.40 16.49
CA LEU A 379 -8.39 10.33 17.38
C LEU A 379 -9.60 9.46 17.70
N GLN A 380 -9.43 8.15 17.62
CA GLN A 380 -10.48 7.19 17.96
C GLN A 380 -9.94 6.10 18.89
N ARG A 381 -10.81 5.57 19.71
CA ARG A 381 -10.58 4.41 20.56
C ARG A 381 -11.45 3.26 20.10
N ILE A 382 -10.85 2.08 19.97
CA ILE A 382 -11.53 0.85 19.55
C ILE A 382 -11.46 -0.15 20.67
N THR A 383 -12.62 -0.70 21.06
CA THR A 383 -12.72 -1.71 22.12
C THR A 383 -13.40 -2.96 21.59
N TRP A 384 -12.87 -4.11 21.96
CA TRP A 384 -13.51 -5.39 21.70
C TRP A 384 -14.76 -5.56 22.58
N THR A 385 -15.85 -6.08 22.04
CA THR A 385 -17.11 -6.27 22.76
C THR A 385 -17.16 -7.55 23.61
N GLY A 386 -16.13 -8.39 23.51
CA GLY A 386 -16.12 -9.73 24.10
C GLY A 386 -16.71 -10.82 23.20
N LYS A 387 -17.28 -10.46 22.04
CA LYS A 387 -17.78 -11.43 21.05
C LYS A 387 -16.70 -11.75 20.04
N THR A 388 -16.51 -13.02 19.76
CA THR A 388 -15.60 -13.48 18.70
C THR A 388 -16.34 -13.56 17.36
N PRO A 389 -15.88 -12.87 16.29
CA PRO A 389 -16.50 -13.00 14.98
C PRO A 389 -16.22 -14.38 14.37
N MET A 390 -17.10 -14.87 13.50
CA MET A 390 -16.72 -15.94 12.56
C MET A 390 -15.77 -15.33 11.52
N GLU A 391 -14.51 -15.75 11.54
CA GLU A 391 -13.45 -15.11 10.76
C GLU A 391 -12.32 -16.08 10.45
N LEU A 392 -11.60 -15.85 9.35
CA LEU A 392 -10.32 -16.52 9.09
C LEU A 392 -9.29 -16.08 10.15
N ALA A 393 -8.85 -17.01 10.98
CA ALA A 393 -7.86 -16.76 12.02
C ALA A 393 -6.41 -16.94 11.51
N ASP A 394 -6.16 -17.92 10.62
CA ASP A 394 -4.84 -18.16 10.04
C ASP A 394 -4.93 -18.77 8.64
N MET A 395 -3.88 -18.59 7.84
CA MET A 395 -3.72 -19.16 6.51
C MET A 395 -2.25 -19.54 6.30
N LYS A 396 -1.98 -20.83 6.17
CA LYS A 396 -0.64 -21.40 6.01
C LYS A 396 -0.50 -22.13 4.68
N LEU A 397 0.65 -21.94 4.03
CA LEU A 397 1.02 -22.69 2.83
C LEU A 397 1.31 -24.14 3.17
N THR A 398 0.79 -25.07 2.39
CA THR A 398 1.12 -26.49 2.41
C THR A 398 1.77 -26.91 1.09
N GLU A 399 2.21 -28.16 0.96
CA GLU A 399 2.78 -28.68 -0.30
C GLU A 399 1.77 -28.62 -1.46
N ARG A 400 0.47 -28.73 -1.16
CA ARG A 400 -0.58 -28.85 -2.16
C ARG A 400 -1.50 -27.62 -2.27
N GLY A 401 -1.46 -26.70 -1.34
CA GLY A 401 -2.37 -25.56 -1.28
C GLY A 401 -2.27 -24.80 0.03
N PHE A 402 -3.39 -24.69 0.74
CA PHE A 402 -3.44 -23.89 1.97
C PHE A 402 -4.25 -24.59 3.07
N ASP A 403 -3.77 -24.47 4.31
CA ASP A 403 -4.56 -24.70 5.51
C ASP A 403 -5.17 -23.37 5.98
N LEU A 404 -6.48 -23.35 6.10
CA LEU A 404 -7.27 -22.21 6.58
C LEU A 404 -7.84 -22.53 7.95
N THR A 405 -7.49 -21.74 8.96
CA THR A 405 -8.02 -21.90 10.32
C THR A 405 -9.03 -20.79 10.61
N PHE A 406 -10.22 -21.16 11.09
CA PHE A 406 -11.29 -20.23 11.46
C PHE A 406 -11.46 -20.11 12.98
N THR A 407 -12.04 -19.01 13.42
CA THR A 407 -12.29 -18.76 14.84
C THR A 407 -13.37 -19.71 15.44
N HIS A 408 -14.32 -20.13 14.61
CA HIS A 408 -15.43 -21.01 15.00
C HIS A 408 -15.42 -22.31 14.19
N PRO A 409 -16.03 -23.39 14.71
CA PRO A 409 -16.26 -24.58 13.92
C PRO A 409 -17.15 -24.26 12.71
N LEU A 410 -16.72 -24.75 11.55
CA LEU A 410 -17.39 -24.55 10.27
C LEU A 410 -18.71 -25.35 10.18
N GLY A 411 -19.68 -24.79 9.48
CA GLY A 411 -20.82 -25.54 8.94
C GLY A 411 -20.37 -26.49 7.84
N ASN A 412 -21.31 -26.97 7.04
CA ASN A 412 -20.95 -27.76 5.86
C ASN A 412 -20.26 -26.84 4.85
N VAL A 413 -19.11 -27.25 4.37
CA VAL A 413 -18.32 -26.53 3.37
C VAL A 413 -18.02 -27.40 2.17
N GLU A 414 -18.02 -26.78 1.00
CA GLU A 414 -17.70 -27.39 -0.29
C GLU A 414 -16.60 -26.59 -0.99
N ALA A 415 -15.85 -27.24 -1.88
CA ALA A 415 -14.74 -26.62 -2.61
C ALA A 415 -15.15 -25.36 -3.39
N THR A 416 -16.36 -25.32 -3.91
CA THR A 416 -16.94 -24.18 -4.66
C THR A 416 -17.13 -22.91 -3.84
N GLN A 417 -17.07 -23.02 -2.51
CA GLN A 417 -17.14 -21.86 -1.61
C GLN A 417 -15.78 -21.15 -1.43
N PHE A 418 -14.70 -21.75 -1.91
CA PHE A 418 -13.33 -21.22 -1.81
C PHE A 418 -12.85 -20.86 -3.22
N GLU A 419 -13.18 -19.64 -3.68
CA GLU A 419 -12.81 -19.18 -5.00
C GLU A 419 -11.42 -18.57 -4.99
N PHE A 420 -10.48 -19.21 -5.69
CA PHE A 420 -9.14 -18.69 -5.87
C PHE A 420 -8.94 -18.10 -7.26
N GLN A 421 -8.24 -16.95 -7.29
CA GLN A 421 -7.57 -16.43 -8.48
C GLN A 421 -6.16 -16.01 -8.11
N ARG A 422 -5.25 -16.04 -9.07
CA ARG A 422 -3.91 -15.52 -8.87
C ARG A 422 -3.56 -14.46 -9.88
N TYR A 423 -2.59 -13.62 -9.53
CA TYR A 423 -1.99 -12.62 -10.40
C TYR A 423 -0.66 -12.18 -9.83
N TYR A 424 0.13 -11.42 -10.61
CA TYR A 424 1.39 -10.88 -10.14
C TYR A 424 1.53 -9.40 -10.49
N TYR A 425 2.49 -8.73 -9.84
CA TYR A 425 2.89 -7.36 -10.10
C TYR A 425 4.30 -7.35 -10.67
N LYS A 426 4.52 -6.54 -11.72
CA LYS A 426 5.79 -6.47 -12.41
C LYS A 426 6.75 -5.52 -11.70
N TYR A 427 8.00 -5.91 -11.59
CA TYR A 427 9.10 -5.06 -11.15
C TYR A 427 9.68 -4.31 -12.35
N HIS A 428 9.49 -3.00 -12.41
CA HIS A 428 9.89 -2.15 -13.55
C HIS A 428 9.91 -0.67 -13.17
N GLN A 429 10.54 0.17 -13.98
CA GLN A 429 10.72 1.60 -13.70
C GLN A 429 9.42 2.44 -13.62
N SER A 430 8.34 1.98 -14.25
CA SER A 430 7.09 2.74 -14.28
C SER A 430 6.38 2.74 -12.92
N TYR A 431 5.54 3.73 -12.70
CA TYR A 431 4.75 3.84 -11.48
C TYR A 431 3.61 2.83 -11.47
N GLY A 432 3.51 2.05 -10.39
CA GLY A 432 2.50 1.03 -10.25
C GLY A 432 2.69 -0.15 -11.21
N SER A 433 1.91 -1.18 -11.04
CA SER A 433 1.76 -2.29 -11.98
C SER A 433 0.31 -2.75 -11.96
N PRO A 434 -0.30 -3.04 -13.11
CA PRO A 434 -1.56 -3.75 -13.11
C PRO A 434 -1.37 -5.16 -12.56
N GLN A 435 -2.48 -5.79 -12.18
CA GLN A 435 -2.51 -7.21 -11.88
C GLN A 435 -2.37 -8.00 -13.19
N LEU A 436 -1.22 -8.61 -13.40
CA LEU A 436 -0.87 -9.35 -14.63
C LEU A 436 -1.08 -10.86 -14.43
N GLY A 437 -1.32 -11.58 -15.52
CA GLY A 437 -1.47 -13.03 -15.51
C GLY A 437 -2.62 -13.52 -14.64
N LYS A 438 -3.74 -12.78 -14.64
CA LYS A 438 -4.95 -13.20 -13.89
C LYS A 438 -5.43 -14.55 -14.39
N GLU A 439 -5.58 -15.48 -13.46
CA GLU A 439 -6.01 -16.84 -13.72
C GLU A 439 -6.84 -17.36 -12.56
N ALA A 440 -7.96 -18.01 -12.84
CA ALA A 440 -8.71 -18.76 -11.83
C ALA A 440 -7.94 -20.02 -11.47
N ILE A 441 -7.93 -20.38 -10.20
CA ILE A 441 -7.22 -21.55 -9.67
C ILE A 441 -8.25 -22.50 -9.07
N GLY A 442 -8.24 -23.75 -9.54
CA GLY A 442 -9.16 -24.79 -9.09
C GLY A 442 -8.78 -25.34 -7.71
N VAL A 443 -9.79 -25.53 -6.86
CA VAL A 443 -9.66 -26.34 -5.64
C VAL A 443 -9.91 -27.80 -6.02
N THR A 444 -8.88 -28.62 -5.93
CA THR A 444 -8.92 -30.04 -6.38
C THR A 444 -9.26 -31.01 -5.25
N ALA A 445 -9.07 -30.61 -4.00
CA ALA A 445 -9.47 -31.38 -2.82
C ALA A 445 -9.73 -30.44 -1.64
N LEU A 446 -10.64 -30.87 -0.76
CA LEU A 446 -10.98 -30.18 0.49
C LEU A 446 -11.10 -31.23 1.60
N GLU A 447 -10.46 -30.96 2.73
CA GLU A 447 -10.57 -31.76 3.93
C GLU A 447 -10.83 -30.87 5.15
N VAL A 448 -11.84 -31.20 5.94
CA VAL A 448 -12.13 -30.49 7.20
C VAL A 448 -11.42 -31.23 8.34
N GLY A 449 -10.60 -30.51 9.07
CA GLY A 449 -9.86 -31.05 10.22
C GLY A 449 -10.78 -31.49 11.36
N LYS A 450 -10.33 -32.41 12.19
CA LYS A 450 -11.10 -33.00 13.31
C LYS A 450 -11.63 -31.96 14.31
N ASN A 451 -10.95 -30.82 14.45
CA ASN A 451 -11.37 -29.70 15.32
C ASN A 451 -12.58 -28.94 14.73
N GLY A 452 -12.97 -29.21 13.49
CA GLY A 452 -14.02 -28.52 12.75
C GLY A 452 -13.69 -27.06 12.39
N LYS A 453 -12.51 -26.54 12.75
CA LYS A 453 -12.11 -25.14 12.51
C LYS A 453 -11.11 -24.98 11.38
N THR A 454 -10.46 -26.06 10.97
CA THR A 454 -9.42 -26.04 9.92
C THR A 454 -9.95 -26.68 8.65
N VAL A 455 -9.66 -26.05 7.51
CA VAL A 455 -9.91 -26.60 6.18
C VAL A 455 -8.59 -26.67 5.43
N SER A 456 -8.18 -27.85 5.01
CA SER A 456 -7.07 -28.07 4.11
C SER A 456 -7.54 -28.09 2.67
N LEU A 457 -6.98 -27.22 1.83
CA LEU A 457 -7.34 -27.09 0.41
C LEU A 457 -6.15 -27.46 -0.46
N ALA A 458 -6.37 -28.37 -1.42
CA ALA A 458 -5.41 -28.60 -2.49
C ALA A 458 -5.79 -27.78 -3.73
N LEU A 459 -4.81 -27.15 -4.35
CA LEU A 459 -4.99 -26.32 -5.54
C LEU A 459 -4.35 -26.99 -6.76
N ASP A 460 -4.88 -26.71 -7.95
CA ASP A 460 -4.34 -27.24 -9.20
C ASP A 460 -2.99 -26.60 -9.60
N LYS A 461 -2.69 -25.42 -9.07
CA LYS A 461 -1.44 -24.70 -9.34
C LYS A 461 -0.92 -23.92 -8.13
N LEU A 462 0.35 -24.12 -7.80
CA LEU A 462 1.11 -23.30 -6.85
C LEU A 462 2.42 -22.86 -7.51
N ASN A 463 2.64 -21.54 -7.64
CA ASN A 463 3.88 -20.99 -8.20
C ASN A 463 4.33 -19.77 -7.42
N PRO A 464 5.63 -19.59 -7.16
CA PRO A 464 6.18 -18.41 -6.52
C PRO A 464 5.96 -17.14 -7.33
N GLY A 465 5.95 -15.98 -6.65
CA GLY A 465 5.84 -14.67 -7.28
C GLY A 465 4.41 -14.23 -7.61
N TYR A 466 3.40 -14.97 -7.16
CA TYR A 466 2.00 -14.63 -7.34
C TYR A 466 1.33 -14.21 -6.03
N VAL A 467 0.32 -13.37 -6.16
CA VAL A 467 -0.69 -13.16 -5.12
C VAL A 467 -1.83 -14.13 -5.39
N TYR A 468 -2.16 -14.97 -4.43
CA TYR A 468 -3.32 -15.84 -4.43
C TYR A 468 -4.45 -15.14 -3.68
N GLN A 469 -5.44 -14.71 -4.42
CA GLN A 469 -6.63 -14.06 -3.88
C GLN A 469 -7.71 -15.10 -3.65
N LEU A 470 -8.16 -15.22 -2.41
CA LEU A 470 -9.25 -16.07 -1.98
C LEU A 470 -10.49 -15.22 -1.73
N THR A 471 -11.64 -15.68 -2.26
CA THR A 471 -12.97 -15.17 -1.91
C THR A 471 -13.77 -16.29 -1.26
N LEU A 472 -14.22 -16.08 -0.02
CA LEU A 472 -15.08 -17.01 0.71
C LEU A 472 -16.54 -16.76 0.33
N LYS A 473 -17.21 -17.77 -0.25
CA LYS A 473 -18.60 -17.70 -0.69
C LYS A 473 -19.51 -18.43 0.28
N ASN A 474 -20.30 -17.69 1.05
CA ASN A 474 -21.28 -18.27 1.98
C ASN A 474 -20.68 -19.30 2.97
N VAL A 475 -19.41 -19.10 3.35
CA VAL A 475 -18.78 -19.88 4.43
C VAL A 475 -19.36 -19.40 5.75
N THR A 476 -19.89 -20.32 6.54
CA THR A 476 -20.53 -20.01 7.83
C THR A 476 -20.04 -20.94 8.94
N ALA A 477 -20.18 -20.50 10.17
CA ALA A 477 -20.04 -21.38 11.32
C ALA A 477 -21.20 -22.40 11.40
N LYS A 478 -21.09 -23.39 12.29
CA LYS A 478 -22.15 -24.41 12.54
C LYS A 478 -23.49 -23.81 12.93
N ASP A 479 -23.47 -22.70 13.65
CA ASP A 479 -24.66 -21.95 14.06
C ASP A 479 -25.20 -21.01 12.97
N LYS A 480 -24.65 -21.08 11.76
CA LYS A 480 -24.95 -20.27 10.57
C LYS A 480 -24.47 -18.82 10.64
N THR A 481 -23.67 -18.43 11.63
CA THR A 481 -23.00 -17.12 11.64
C THR A 481 -22.12 -16.99 10.41
N PRO A 482 -22.29 -15.95 9.56
CA PRO A 482 -21.50 -15.76 8.34
C PRO A 482 -20.09 -15.30 8.66
N THR A 483 -19.12 -15.62 7.78
CA THR A 483 -17.77 -15.07 7.86
C THR A 483 -17.81 -13.55 7.68
N LEU A 484 -17.21 -12.80 8.60
CA LEU A 484 -17.24 -11.34 8.61
C LEU A 484 -16.47 -10.74 7.43
N ASN A 485 -15.23 -11.19 7.20
CA ASN A 485 -14.39 -10.76 6.09
C ASN A 485 -14.14 -11.92 5.12
N THR A 486 -14.54 -11.75 3.87
CA THR A 486 -14.54 -12.84 2.87
C THR A 486 -13.43 -12.70 1.82
N PHE A 487 -12.59 -11.67 1.92
CA PHE A 487 -11.58 -11.33 0.93
C PHE A 487 -10.18 -11.41 1.53
N VAL A 488 -9.35 -12.32 1.01
CA VAL A 488 -8.00 -12.61 1.51
C VAL A 488 -7.01 -12.63 0.35
N CYS A 489 -5.81 -12.09 0.54
CA CYS A 489 -4.75 -12.10 -0.46
C CYS A 489 -3.46 -12.66 0.15
N TYR A 490 -3.01 -13.82 -0.29
CA TYR A 490 -1.76 -14.45 0.12
C TYR A 490 -0.66 -14.16 -0.90
N THR A 491 0.46 -13.60 -0.46
CA THR A 491 1.67 -13.38 -1.27
C THR A 491 2.54 -14.62 -1.19
N LEU A 492 2.66 -15.37 -2.28
CA LEU A 492 3.45 -16.58 -2.33
C LEU A 492 4.81 -16.28 -2.97
N ASN A 493 5.86 -16.21 -2.15
CA ASN A 493 7.23 -15.97 -2.58
C ASN A 493 8.04 -17.25 -2.76
N THR A 494 7.79 -18.24 -1.91
CA THR A 494 8.58 -19.47 -1.80
C THR A 494 7.65 -20.64 -1.52
N LEU A 495 7.86 -21.77 -2.19
CA LEU A 495 7.17 -23.03 -1.91
C LEU A 495 7.80 -23.74 -0.70
N THR A 496 7.11 -24.73 -0.16
CA THR A 496 7.56 -25.54 1.00
C THR A 496 8.88 -26.26 0.76
N ASN A 497 9.20 -26.60 -0.50
CA ASN A 497 10.46 -27.20 -0.92
C ASN A 497 11.61 -26.18 -1.14
N GLY A 498 11.36 -24.88 -0.89
CA GLY A 498 12.32 -23.80 -1.06
C GLY A 498 12.40 -23.20 -2.46
N ASP A 499 11.58 -23.64 -3.42
CA ASP A 499 11.54 -23.02 -4.75
C ASP A 499 10.92 -21.61 -4.67
N ASP A 500 11.70 -20.59 -5.08
CA ASP A 500 11.33 -19.18 -5.09
C ASP A 500 11.46 -18.55 -6.49
N LYS A 501 11.64 -19.36 -7.53
CA LYS A 501 11.85 -18.88 -8.90
C LYS A 501 10.61 -18.22 -9.47
N ALA A 502 10.72 -16.93 -9.81
CA ALA A 502 9.63 -16.15 -10.37
C ALA A 502 10.11 -15.23 -11.51
N PRO A 503 10.60 -15.77 -12.63
CA PRO A 503 11.18 -14.98 -13.72
C PRO A 503 10.17 -14.04 -14.40
N HIS A 504 8.87 -14.31 -14.27
CA HIS A 504 7.79 -13.48 -14.81
C HIS A 504 7.66 -12.11 -14.11
N LEU A 505 8.22 -11.95 -12.89
CA LEU A 505 8.14 -10.68 -12.14
C LEU A 505 8.95 -9.56 -12.82
N VAL A 506 9.96 -9.90 -13.61
CA VAL A 506 10.82 -8.91 -14.25
C VAL A 506 10.53 -8.89 -15.75
N ALA A 507 10.54 -7.72 -16.36
CA ALA A 507 10.56 -7.64 -17.80
C ALA A 507 11.84 -8.28 -18.30
N ALA A 508 11.75 -9.22 -19.26
CA ALA A 508 12.92 -9.58 -20.05
C ALA A 508 13.61 -8.28 -20.47
N SER A 509 14.92 -8.20 -20.28
CA SER A 509 15.72 -7.00 -20.55
C SER A 509 15.58 -6.61 -22.02
N SER A 510 14.55 -5.85 -22.35
CA SER A 510 14.52 -5.06 -23.57
C SER A 510 15.30 -3.80 -23.25
N GLY A 511 16.54 -3.75 -23.66
CA GLY A 511 17.29 -2.49 -23.73
C GLY A 511 16.37 -1.42 -24.32
N GLY A 512 16.28 -0.29 -23.65
CA GLY A 512 15.59 0.94 -23.96
C GLY A 512 14.41 0.88 -24.93
N GLY A 513 13.21 1.18 -24.43
CA GLY A 513 12.02 1.44 -25.25
C GLY A 513 11.30 0.16 -25.68
N SER A 514 10.12 -0.09 -25.13
CA SER A 514 9.18 -1.02 -25.75
C SER A 514 8.81 -0.49 -27.13
N THR A 515 9.59 -0.85 -28.13
CA THR A 515 9.10 -0.94 -29.48
C THR A 515 8.35 -2.27 -29.56
N ALA A 516 7.07 -2.27 -29.21
CA ALA A 516 6.19 -3.30 -29.72
C ALA A 516 6.54 -3.41 -31.23
N LYS A 517 6.86 -4.62 -31.69
CA LYS A 517 7.15 -4.80 -33.14
C LYS A 517 6.03 -4.13 -33.90
N PRO A 518 6.32 -3.32 -34.94
CA PRO A 518 5.28 -2.67 -35.71
C PRO A 518 4.26 -3.70 -36.16
N VAL A 519 3.00 -3.51 -35.80
CA VAL A 519 1.90 -4.35 -36.28
C VAL A 519 1.43 -3.73 -37.58
N LYS A 520 1.42 -4.48 -38.65
CA LYS A 520 0.90 -4.00 -39.94
C LYS A 520 -0.62 -3.86 -39.88
N ALA A 521 -1.14 -2.78 -40.47
CA ALA A 521 -2.57 -2.56 -40.63
C ALA A 521 -3.19 -3.66 -41.49
N LYS A 522 -4.40 -4.09 -41.12
CA LYS A 522 -5.21 -4.95 -41.99
C LYS A 522 -6.08 -4.07 -42.88
N PRO A 523 -6.12 -4.32 -44.22
CA PRO A 523 -6.95 -3.54 -45.13
C PRO A 523 -8.44 -3.68 -44.78
N VAL A 524 -9.16 -2.56 -44.82
CA VAL A 524 -10.60 -2.48 -44.58
C VAL A 524 -11.26 -1.83 -45.75
N LYS A 525 -12.28 -2.47 -46.34
CA LYS A 525 -13.16 -1.85 -47.33
C LYS A 525 -14.24 -1.05 -46.61
N LEU A 526 -14.30 0.25 -46.91
CA LEU A 526 -15.40 1.09 -46.40
C LEU A 526 -16.67 0.81 -47.21
N THR A 527 -17.80 1.03 -46.59
CA THR A 527 -19.13 1.03 -47.23
C THR A 527 -19.70 2.44 -47.20
N THR A 528 -20.85 2.63 -47.84
CA THR A 528 -21.58 3.89 -47.81
C THR A 528 -22.28 4.16 -46.47
N SER A 529 -22.36 3.15 -45.58
CA SER A 529 -22.89 3.27 -44.24
C SER A 529 -21.76 3.52 -43.22
N PRO A 530 -22.05 4.17 -42.07
CA PRO A 530 -21.08 4.36 -40.99
C PRO A 530 -20.48 3.00 -40.55
N GLN A 531 -19.15 2.95 -40.45
CA GLN A 531 -18.41 1.77 -40.02
C GLN A 531 -17.45 2.11 -38.88
N GLU A 532 -17.31 1.18 -37.97
CA GLU A 532 -16.35 1.27 -36.90
C GLU A 532 -15.01 0.64 -37.33
N LEU A 533 -13.92 1.41 -37.21
CA LEU A 533 -12.57 0.93 -37.42
C LEU A 533 -11.95 0.51 -36.09
N ASP A 534 -12.09 -0.77 -35.73
CA ASP A 534 -11.56 -1.33 -34.49
C ASP A 534 -10.03 -1.12 -34.39
N ALA A 535 -9.56 -0.69 -33.25
CA ALA A 535 -8.12 -0.56 -32.94
C ALA A 535 -7.36 -1.88 -33.11
N ALA A 536 -8.02 -3.03 -33.03
CA ALA A 536 -7.45 -4.35 -33.29
C ALA A 536 -7.02 -4.55 -34.76
N LEU A 537 -7.63 -3.80 -35.70
CA LEU A 537 -7.31 -3.84 -37.12
C LEU A 537 -6.24 -2.84 -37.52
N ALA A 538 -5.92 -1.88 -36.66
CA ALA A 538 -4.92 -0.86 -36.89
C ALA A 538 -3.49 -1.44 -36.92
N GLY A 539 -2.68 -0.96 -37.82
CA GLY A 539 -1.23 -0.98 -37.68
C GLY A 539 -0.82 -0.12 -36.51
N ARG A 540 0.19 -0.52 -35.76
CA ARG A 540 0.63 0.19 -34.53
C ARG A 540 2.15 0.28 -34.51
N GLN A 541 2.65 1.46 -34.19
CA GLN A 541 4.04 1.66 -33.81
C GLN A 541 4.06 2.45 -32.50
N GLY A 542 4.47 1.80 -31.43
CA GLY A 542 4.47 2.37 -30.08
C GLY A 542 3.27 2.00 -29.24
N PRO A 543 2.01 2.33 -29.62
CA PRO A 543 0.84 1.97 -28.82
C PRO A 543 0.64 0.47 -28.64
N THR A 544 0.22 0.06 -27.44
CA THR A 544 -0.15 -1.33 -27.15
C THR A 544 -1.66 -1.53 -27.30
N PHE A 545 -2.07 -2.71 -27.78
CA PHE A 545 -3.48 -3.07 -27.77
C PHE A 545 -3.87 -3.59 -26.38
N ASP A 546 -4.96 -3.05 -25.83
CA ASP A 546 -5.42 -3.38 -24.49
C ASP A 546 -6.96 -3.48 -24.44
N ASN A 547 -7.48 -4.24 -23.51
CA ASN A 547 -8.91 -4.41 -23.27
C ASN A 547 -9.28 -4.44 -21.77
N ARG A 548 -8.37 -4.00 -20.89
CA ARG A 548 -8.54 -4.09 -19.44
C ARG A 548 -9.48 -3.04 -18.85
N ASN A 549 -9.61 -1.87 -19.50
CA ASN A 549 -10.52 -0.81 -19.05
C ASN A 549 -11.82 -0.88 -19.85
N GLY A 550 -12.94 -0.91 -19.16
CA GLY A 550 -14.26 -0.95 -19.80
C GLY A 550 -14.61 0.32 -20.59
N GLY A 551 -15.68 0.26 -21.41
CA GLY A 551 -16.21 1.40 -22.14
C GLY A 551 -15.66 1.57 -23.56
N PHE A 552 -14.82 0.68 -24.07
CA PHE A 552 -14.40 0.64 -25.46
C PHE A 552 -15.45 -0.06 -26.34
N SER A 553 -15.44 0.20 -27.65
CA SER A 553 -16.16 -0.57 -28.64
C SER A 553 -15.23 -1.57 -29.34
N GLY A 554 -15.78 -2.66 -29.91
CA GLY A 554 -14.99 -3.71 -30.54
C GLY A 554 -14.23 -4.59 -29.55
N LYS A 555 -13.00 -5.00 -29.89
CA LYS A 555 -12.20 -5.96 -29.12
C LYS A 555 -11.26 -5.34 -28.09
N GLY A 556 -11.13 -4.03 -28.06
CA GLY A 556 -10.23 -3.30 -27.17
C GLY A 556 -9.86 -1.92 -27.71
N TYR A 557 -8.82 -1.33 -27.14
CA TYR A 557 -8.35 0.01 -27.46
C TYR A 557 -6.83 0.02 -27.66
N ALA A 558 -6.32 1.07 -28.26
CA ALA A 558 -4.87 1.31 -28.37
C ALA A 558 -4.45 2.28 -27.27
N ASP A 559 -3.52 1.84 -26.43
CA ASP A 559 -2.97 2.61 -25.31
C ASP A 559 -1.65 3.26 -25.73
N PHE A 560 -1.63 4.59 -25.75
CA PHE A 560 -0.47 5.41 -26.06
C PHE A 560 0.32 5.70 -24.79
N VAL A 561 1.61 5.43 -24.79
CA VAL A 561 2.50 5.71 -23.66
C VAL A 561 3.11 7.11 -23.68
N GLY A 562 2.80 7.92 -24.71
CA GLY A 562 3.20 9.33 -24.81
C GLY A 562 4.62 9.56 -25.33
N LYS A 563 5.17 8.64 -26.12
CA LYS A 563 6.47 8.81 -26.80
C LYS A 563 6.31 9.48 -28.16
N SER A 564 7.30 10.27 -28.56
CA SER A 564 7.34 10.84 -29.91
C SER A 564 7.44 9.73 -30.97
N GLY A 565 6.62 9.84 -32.02
CA GLY A 565 6.58 8.88 -33.12
C GLY A 565 5.58 7.75 -32.96
N GLU A 566 4.89 7.66 -31.83
CA GLU A 566 3.78 6.71 -31.67
C GLU A 566 2.63 7.05 -32.62
N HIS A 567 2.12 6.03 -33.30
CA HIS A 567 0.98 6.21 -34.21
C HIS A 567 0.14 4.94 -34.35
N LEU A 568 -1.10 5.16 -34.80
CA LEU A 568 -2.00 4.16 -35.35
C LEU A 568 -2.18 4.42 -36.84
N GLU A 569 -2.32 3.34 -37.60
CA GLU A 569 -2.54 3.41 -39.04
C GLU A 569 -3.67 2.46 -39.44
N TRP A 570 -4.62 2.94 -40.24
CA TRP A 570 -5.62 2.12 -40.91
C TRP A 570 -5.42 2.23 -42.42
N ILE A 571 -5.43 1.09 -43.10
CA ILE A 571 -5.45 1.03 -44.56
C ILE A 571 -6.92 0.85 -44.95
N VAL A 572 -7.51 1.87 -45.54
CA VAL A 572 -8.91 1.86 -45.96
C VAL A 572 -9.04 2.03 -47.47
N THR A 573 -9.98 1.27 -48.06
CA THR A 573 -10.39 1.43 -49.44
C THR A 573 -11.77 2.05 -49.46
N ALA A 574 -11.87 3.30 -49.92
CA ALA A 574 -13.13 4.00 -50.06
C ALA A 574 -13.88 3.56 -51.33
N PRO A 575 -15.21 3.32 -51.26
CA PRO A 575 -16.01 2.94 -52.42
C PRO A 575 -16.14 4.06 -53.45
N GLU A 576 -16.08 5.32 -53.03
CA GLU A 576 -16.27 6.49 -53.86
C GLU A 576 -15.31 7.62 -53.46
N ALA A 577 -14.97 8.49 -54.42
CA ALA A 577 -14.20 9.71 -54.17
C ALA A 577 -15.13 10.82 -53.65
N THR A 578 -15.30 10.89 -52.33
CA THR A 578 -16.18 11.87 -51.66
C THR A 578 -15.58 12.30 -50.31
N THR A 579 -16.30 13.17 -49.61
CA THR A 579 -15.93 13.59 -48.25
C THR A 579 -16.45 12.58 -47.21
N TYR A 580 -15.55 12.13 -46.37
CA TYR A 580 -15.85 11.21 -45.26
C TYR A 580 -15.74 11.94 -43.95
N GLN A 581 -16.67 11.67 -43.02
CA GLN A 581 -16.61 12.14 -41.66
C GLN A 581 -15.86 11.12 -40.80
N LEU A 582 -14.80 11.55 -40.10
CA LEU A 582 -14.07 10.74 -39.14
C LEU A 582 -14.42 11.12 -37.72
N ALA A 583 -14.97 10.17 -36.95
CA ALA A 583 -15.17 10.29 -35.50
C ALA A 583 -14.15 9.42 -34.76
N ILE A 584 -13.48 9.98 -33.77
CA ILE A 584 -12.51 9.26 -32.94
C ILE A 584 -13.06 9.15 -31.51
N ARG A 585 -13.24 7.92 -31.06
CA ARG A 585 -13.57 7.65 -29.66
C ARG A 585 -12.28 7.50 -28.86
N TYR A 586 -12.17 8.23 -27.75
CA TYR A 586 -10.98 8.21 -26.89
C TYR A 586 -11.35 8.27 -25.42
N ALA A 587 -10.38 7.91 -24.57
CA ALA A 587 -10.43 8.10 -23.13
C ALA A 587 -9.13 8.77 -22.67
N LEU A 588 -9.27 9.80 -21.82
CA LEU A 588 -8.15 10.55 -21.26
C LEU A 588 -8.45 10.83 -19.79
N ALA A 589 -7.54 10.45 -18.89
CA ALA A 589 -7.72 10.64 -17.45
C ALA A 589 -7.57 12.12 -17.00
N GLY A 590 -7.07 12.98 -17.87
CA GLY A 590 -6.91 14.43 -17.63
C GLY A 590 -5.85 15.06 -18.53
N GLY A 591 -5.92 16.38 -18.68
CA GLY A 591 -5.02 17.16 -19.52
C GLY A 591 -5.35 17.03 -21.02
N ASN A 592 -4.57 17.72 -21.85
CA ASN A 592 -4.69 17.70 -23.32
C ASN A 592 -3.49 16.96 -23.89
N ARG A 593 -3.74 15.93 -24.74
CA ARG A 593 -2.71 15.14 -25.44
C ARG A 593 -3.00 15.13 -26.94
N PRO A 594 -2.74 16.23 -27.66
CA PRO A 594 -3.11 16.34 -29.06
C PRO A 594 -2.33 15.36 -29.94
N LEU A 595 -3.00 14.81 -30.94
CA LEU A 595 -2.42 13.96 -32.00
C LEU A 595 -2.49 14.65 -33.36
N ALA A 596 -1.56 14.33 -34.26
CA ALA A 596 -1.63 14.75 -35.64
C ALA A 596 -2.39 13.72 -36.50
N LEU A 597 -3.30 14.19 -37.34
CA LEU A 597 -3.96 13.35 -38.35
C LEU A 597 -3.25 13.46 -39.67
N LYS A 598 -2.91 12.31 -40.27
CA LYS A 598 -2.35 12.20 -41.64
C LYS A 598 -3.25 11.32 -42.48
N VAL A 599 -3.40 11.68 -43.75
CA VAL A 599 -4.06 10.86 -44.77
C VAL A 599 -3.10 10.72 -45.96
N ASN A 600 -2.79 9.50 -46.37
CA ASN A 600 -1.83 9.21 -47.43
C ASN A 600 -0.50 9.95 -47.25
N GLY A 601 0.02 9.95 -46.02
CA GLY A 601 1.27 10.63 -45.65
C GLY A 601 1.16 12.17 -45.49
N LYS A 602 0.10 12.81 -45.95
CA LYS A 602 -0.12 14.26 -45.87
C LYS A 602 -0.78 14.63 -44.54
N VAL A 603 -0.24 15.62 -43.82
CA VAL A 603 -0.83 16.14 -42.60
C VAL A 603 -2.11 16.91 -42.91
N ILE A 604 -3.24 16.40 -42.42
CA ILE A 604 -4.56 17.06 -42.55
C ILE A 604 -4.83 17.97 -41.36
N GLN A 605 -4.46 17.50 -40.16
CA GLN A 605 -4.59 18.26 -38.94
C GLN A 605 -3.34 18.08 -38.08
N LYS A 606 -2.67 19.19 -37.71
CA LYS A 606 -1.42 19.15 -36.94
C LYS A 606 -1.66 18.81 -35.46
N SER A 607 -2.81 19.17 -34.92
CA SER A 607 -3.15 19.01 -33.50
C SER A 607 -4.65 18.81 -33.37
N LEU A 608 -5.07 17.56 -33.21
CA LEU A 608 -6.43 17.22 -32.77
C LEU A 608 -6.45 17.32 -31.25
N PRO A 609 -7.26 18.19 -30.66
CA PRO A 609 -7.38 18.27 -29.21
C PRO A 609 -8.17 17.07 -28.68
N PHE A 610 -7.70 16.49 -27.60
CA PHE A 610 -8.42 15.51 -26.78
C PHE A 610 -8.50 16.09 -25.36
N ASN A 611 -9.66 16.62 -25.01
CA ASN A 611 -9.92 17.33 -23.74
C ASN A 611 -10.74 16.49 -22.79
#